data_41a251b46e971020beca1ebb296d609a
#
_entry.id   41a251b46e971020beca1ebb296d609a
#
_cell.length_a   1.000
_cell.length_b   1.000
_cell.length_c   1.000
_cell.angle_alpha   90.00
_cell.angle_beta   90.00
_cell.angle_gamma   90.00
#
_symmetry.space_group_name_H-M   'P 1'
#
loop_
_entity.id
_entity.type
_entity.pdbx_description
1 polymer ?
#
loop_
_entity_poly.entity_id
_entity_poly.type
_entity_poly.pdbx_seq_one_letter_code
_entity_poly.pdbx_strand_id
1 'polypeptide(L)'
;ATPVPDESADLLELARSPVVVVCAGAKSILDLPGTLERLETLGVPVVGYRTDALPGFFTVDAGLRVPHRLDTPGEIAALHRAHRALGRTEAILVVQPPPAASALPRALVDPAVAAALADAARDGIAGPAVTPYLLAAVER
;
A
#
# COMPACT_ATOMS: atom_id res chain seq x y z
N ALA A 1 3.26 12.02 22.73
CA ALA A 1 4.02 10.89 22.15
C ALA A 1 3.35 10.52 20.84
N THR A 2 4.12 10.46 19.75
CA THR A 2 3.60 10.00 18.45
C THR A 2 3.16 8.54 18.60
N PRO A 3 1.94 8.17 18.21
CA PRO A 3 1.51 6.76 18.28
C PRO A 3 2.51 5.91 17.47
N VAL A 4 2.89 4.75 18.01
CA VAL A 4 3.66 3.77 17.24
C VAL A 4 2.82 3.36 16.05
N PRO A 5 3.29 3.56 14.81
CA PRO A 5 2.53 3.18 13.63
C PRO A 5 2.29 1.66 13.64
N ASP A 6 1.08 1.26 13.22
CA ASP A 6 0.78 -0.14 12.96
C ASP A 6 1.48 -0.53 11.65
N GLU A 7 2.58 -1.28 11.77
CA GLU A 7 3.32 -1.79 10.61
C GLU A 7 2.81 -3.18 10.25
N SER A 8 2.36 -3.35 9.01
CA SER A 8 1.89 -4.65 8.52
C SER A 8 3.02 -5.69 8.53
N ALA A 9 2.75 -6.88 9.06
CA ALA A 9 3.64 -8.03 8.96
C ALA A 9 3.90 -8.46 7.50
N ASP A 10 3.02 -8.08 6.57
CA ASP A 10 3.18 -8.34 5.14
C ASP A 10 4.47 -7.73 4.58
N LEU A 11 4.94 -6.59 5.12
CA LEU A 11 6.17 -5.94 4.67
C LEU A 11 7.38 -6.84 4.86
N LEU A 12 7.50 -7.51 6.00
CA LEU A 12 8.57 -8.46 6.27
C LEU A 12 8.45 -9.72 5.41
N GLU A 13 7.24 -10.16 5.14
CA GLU A 13 7.01 -11.31 4.25
C GLU A 13 7.38 -10.98 2.80
N LEU A 14 7.02 -9.80 2.32
CA LEU A 14 7.44 -9.31 0.99
C LEU A 14 8.97 -9.25 0.85
N ALA A 15 9.68 -8.93 1.93
CA ALA A 15 11.14 -8.85 1.94
C ALA A 15 11.85 -10.19 1.74
N ARG A 16 11.16 -11.33 1.90
CA ARG A 16 11.77 -12.67 1.89
C ARG A 16 11.07 -13.70 1.01
N SER A 17 9.96 -13.33 0.40
CA SER A 17 9.16 -14.25 -0.42
C SER A 17 9.34 -13.95 -1.90
N PRO A 18 9.92 -14.88 -2.69
CA PRO A 18 10.25 -14.65 -4.09
C PRO A 18 9.02 -14.77 -5.01
N VAL A 19 8.06 -13.89 -4.86
CA VAL A 19 6.79 -13.89 -5.57
C VAL A 19 6.50 -12.51 -6.20
N VAL A 20 5.55 -12.48 -7.11
CA VAL A 20 4.89 -11.24 -7.57
C VAL A 20 3.56 -11.13 -6.83
N VAL A 21 3.38 -10.03 -6.10
CA VAL A 21 2.14 -9.73 -5.40
C VAL A 21 1.42 -8.61 -6.14
N VAL A 22 0.17 -8.83 -6.51
CA VAL A 22 -0.69 -7.82 -7.15
C VAL A 22 -1.74 -7.37 -6.15
N CYS A 23 -1.85 -6.07 -5.92
CA CYS A 23 -2.81 -5.49 -4.99
C CYS A 23 -3.32 -4.12 -5.45
N ALA A 24 -4.34 -3.63 -4.78
CA ALA A 24 -4.89 -2.29 -5.01
C ALA A 24 -4.17 -1.18 -4.22
N GLY A 25 -2.95 -1.42 -3.79
CA GLY A 25 -2.19 -0.55 -2.91
C GLY A 25 -2.46 -0.83 -1.42
N ALA A 26 -1.71 -0.15 -0.56
CA ALA A 26 -1.97 -0.20 0.88
C ALA A 26 -3.21 0.62 1.24
N LYS A 27 -3.92 0.23 2.30
CA LYS A 27 -5.08 0.98 2.77
C LYS A 27 -4.67 2.39 3.17
N SER A 28 -5.43 3.39 2.76
CA SER A 28 -5.17 4.81 3.06
C SER A 28 -5.25 5.17 4.54
N ILE A 29 -5.71 4.26 5.39
CA ILE A 29 -5.66 4.36 6.84
C ILE A 29 -4.24 4.20 7.40
N LEU A 30 -3.30 3.67 6.59
CA LEU A 30 -1.89 3.49 6.94
C LEU A 30 -1.08 4.74 6.55
N ASP A 31 0.10 4.89 7.13
CA ASP A 31 1.10 5.86 6.67
C ASP A 31 1.69 5.39 5.33
N LEU A 32 1.09 5.84 4.22
CA LEU A 32 1.50 5.43 2.87
C LEU A 32 2.91 5.91 2.51
N PRO A 33 3.32 7.16 2.80
CA PRO A 33 4.71 7.56 2.59
C PRO A 33 5.69 6.69 3.36
N GLY A 34 5.47 6.47 4.65
CA GLY A 34 6.30 5.60 5.47
C GLY A 34 6.31 4.14 4.99
N THR A 35 5.18 3.65 4.47
CA THR A 35 5.09 2.31 3.88
C THR A 35 5.98 2.19 2.64
N LEU A 36 5.98 3.18 1.72
CA LEU A 36 6.85 3.20 0.55
C LEU A 36 8.33 3.23 0.95
N GLU A 37 8.70 4.10 1.88
CA GLU A 37 10.07 4.18 2.42
C GLU A 37 10.52 2.85 3.04
N ARG A 38 9.61 2.19 3.75
CA ARG A 38 9.90 0.88 4.35
C ARG A 38 10.10 -0.21 3.30
N LEU A 39 9.27 -0.25 2.26
CA LEU A 39 9.43 -1.17 1.13
C LEU A 39 10.74 -0.95 0.40
N GLU A 40 11.14 0.29 0.16
CA GLU A 40 12.43 0.64 -0.42
C GLU A 40 13.59 0.14 0.46
N THR A 41 13.54 0.41 1.76
CA THR A 41 14.54 -0.08 2.72
C THR A 41 14.67 -1.60 2.72
N LEU A 42 13.55 -2.32 2.56
CA LEU A 42 13.51 -3.77 2.48
C LEU A 42 13.91 -4.33 1.11
N GLY A 43 14.14 -3.47 0.12
CA GLY A 43 14.53 -3.86 -1.24
C GLY A 43 13.40 -4.43 -2.07
N VAL A 44 12.15 -4.17 -1.71
CA VAL A 44 10.95 -4.62 -2.43
C VAL A 44 10.60 -3.62 -3.53
N PRO A 45 10.73 -3.96 -4.83
CA PRO A 45 10.32 -3.07 -5.90
C PRO A 45 8.80 -2.85 -5.89
N VAL A 46 8.38 -1.59 -5.98
CA VAL A 46 6.97 -1.20 -6.13
C VAL A 46 6.73 -0.74 -7.56
N VAL A 47 5.83 -1.41 -8.25
CA VAL A 47 5.55 -1.19 -9.67
C VAL A 47 4.08 -0.86 -9.85
N GLY A 48 3.78 0.27 -10.46
CA GLY A 48 2.42 0.61 -10.90
C GLY A 48 2.10 -0.11 -12.21
N TYR A 49 1.03 -0.90 -12.22
CA TYR A 49 0.51 -1.48 -13.46
C TYR A 49 -0.43 -0.49 -14.14
N ARG A 50 0.03 0.07 -15.27
CA ARG A 50 -0.68 1.11 -16.04
C ARG A 50 -1.06 2.34 -15.23
N THR A 51 -0.27 2.65 -14.18
CA THR A 51 -0.50 3.83 -13.34
C THR A 51 0.83 4.42 -12.89
N ASP A 52 0.89 5.75 -12.84
CA ASP A 52 1.97 6.51 -12.24
C ASP A 52 1.66 6.90 -10.79
N ALA A 53 0.40 6.80 -10.39
CA ALA A 53 -0.06 7.10 -9.05
C ALA A 53 -0.15 5.84 -8.19
N LEU A 54 0.22 5.95 -6.92
CA LEU A 54 0.00 4.89 -5.95
C LEU A 54 -1.50 4.80 -5.63
N PRO A 55 -2.16 3.65 -5.85
CA PRO A 55 -3.53 3.48 -5.41
C PRO A 55 -3.63 3.43 -3.88
N GLY A 56 -4.70 3.98 -3.33
CA GLY A 56 -4.97 4.01 -1.89
C GLY A 56 -5.97 2.95 -1.43
N PHE A 57 -6.03 1.81 -2.10
CA PHE A 57 -6.96 0.71 -1.86
C PHE A 57 -8.42 1.04 -2.24
N PHE A 58 -8.99 2.09 -1.67
CA PHE A 58 -10.34 2.59 -2.01
C PHE A 58 -10.33 3.63 -3.12
N THR A 59 -9.18 4.23 -3.40
CA THR A 59 -9.00 5.33 -4.36
C THR A 59 -8.03 4.93 -5.46
N VAL A 60 -8.20 5.50 -6.65
CA VAL A 60 -7.25 5.28 -7.75
C VAL A 60 -5.91 5.99 -7.54
N ASP A 61 -5.89 7.04 -6.73
CA ASP A 61 -4.72 7.87 -6.45
C ASP A 61 -4.70 8.28 -4.98
N ALA A 62 -3.65 7.89 -4.27
CA ALA A 62 -3.41 8.27 -2.88
C ALA A 62 -2.63 9.60 -2.73
N GLY A 63 -2.33 10.29 -3.83
CA GLY A 63 -1.53 11.51 -3.83
C GLY A 63 -0.01 11.28 -3.83
N LEU A 64 0.42 10.04 -4.03
CA LEU A 64 1.82 9.63 -4.13
C LEU A 64 2.09 9.01 -5.49
N ARG A 65 3.32 9.15 -5.97
CA ARG A 65 3.74 8.48 -7.21
C ARG A 65 4.38 7.13 -6.89
N VAL A 66 4.16 6.17 -7.80
CA VAL A 66 4.89 4.91 -7.76
C VAL A 66 6.31 5.11 -8.28
N PRO A 67 7.31 4.37 -7.73
CA PRO A 67 8.70 4.48 -8.21
C PRO A 67 8.87 4.05 -9.66
N HIS A 68 8.12 3.04 -10.11
CA HIS A 68 8.21 2.45 -11.43
C HIS A 68 6.83 2.18 -12.00
N ARG A 69 6.72 2.22 -13.34
CA ARG A 69 5.50 1.87 -14.08
C ARG A 69 5.81 0.85 -15.16
N LEU A 70 4.97 -0.16 -15.27
CA LEU A 70 4.93 -1.11 -16.38
C LEU A 70 3.49 -1.22 -16.93
N ASP A 71 3.36 -1.46 -18.21
CA ASP A 71 2.06 -1.38 -18.89
C ASP A 71 1.54 -2.75 -19.37
N THR A 72 2.39 -3.78 -19.38
CA THR A 72 2.00 -5.12 -19.85
C THR A 72 2.40 -6.23 -18.87
N PRO A 73 1.65 -7.34 -18.83
CA PRO A 73 2.04 -8.50 -18.05
C PRO A 73 3.41 -9.09 -18.46
N GLY A 74 3.75 -8.98 -19.75
CA GLY A 74 5.05 -9.44 -20.26
C GLY A 74 6.22 -8.68 -19.65
N GLU A 75 6.10 -7.36 -19.47
CA GLU A 75 7.11 -6.53 -18.81
C GLU A 75 7.26 -6.91 -17.34
N ILE A 76 6.15 -7.17 -16.63
CA ILE A 76 6.19 -7.64 -15.23
C ILE A 76 6.89 -8.99 -15.14
N ALA A 77 6.58 -9.93 -16.03
CA ALA A 77 7.23 -11.22 -16.08
C ALA A 77 8.74 -11.10 -16.39
N ALA A 78 9.13 -10.19 -17.29
CA ALA A 78 10.53 -9.91 -17.59
C ALA A 78 11.27 -9.32 -16.38
N LEU A 79 10.64 -8.39 -15.66
CA LEU A 79 11.18 -7.85 -14.42
C LEU A 79 11.37 -8.95 -13.37
N HIS A 80 10.37 -9.82 -13.20
CA HIS A 80 10.48 -10.94 -12.25
C HIS A 80 11.64 -11.87 -12.59
N ARG A 81 11.80 -12.25 -13.87
CA ARG A 81 12.93 -13.09 -14.32
C ARG A 81 14.28 -12.42 -14.06
N ALA A 82 14.41 -11.12 -14.38
CA ALA A 82 15.64 -10.37 -14.13
C ALA A 82 15.96 -10.28 -12.63
N HIS A 83 14.97 -10.04 -11.81
CA HIS A 83 15.09 -9.98 -10.36
C HIS A 83 15.60 -11.32 -9.78
N ARG A 84 15.04 -12.45 -10.26
CA ARG A 84 15.49 -13.80 -9.90
C ARG A 84 16.92 -14.08 -10.40
N ALA A 85 17.24 -13.69 -11.63
CA ALA A 85 18.56 -13.89 -12.23
C ALA A 85 19.68 -13.15 -11.47
N LEU A 86 19.34 -12.03 -10.82
CA LEU A 86 20.25 -11.29 -9.93
C LEU A 86 20.39 -11.92 -8.54
N GLY A 87 19.72 -13.04 -8.28
CA GLY A 87 19.74 -13.71 -6.97
C GLY A 87 18.90 -13.00 -5.90
N ARG A 88 18.03 -12.06 -6.30
CA ARG A 88 17.17 -11.33 -5.38
C ARG A 88 16.03 -12.23 -4.90
N THR A 89 15.71 -12.17 -3.61
CA THR A 89 14.71 -13.02 -2.97
C THR A 89 13.47 -12.26 -2.50
N GLU A 90 13.49 -10.95 -2.58
CA GLU A 90 12.36 -10.12 -2.24
C GLU A 90 11.23 -10.26 -3.28
N ALA A 91 10.01 -10.05 -2.85
CA ALA A 91 8.85 -9.96 -3.73
C ALA A 91 8.94 -8.72 -4.65
N ILE A 92 8.18 -8.74 -5.73
CA ILE A 92 7.84 -7.56 -6.52
C ILE A 92 6.39 -7.20 -6.19
N LEU A 93 6.14 -5.99 -5.69
CA LEU A 93 4.81 -5.50 -5.38
C LEU A 93 4.27 -4.72 -6.58
N VAL A 94 3.27 -5.28 -7.23
CA VAL A 94 2.56 -4.66 -8.36
C VAL A 94 1.28 -4.04 -7.83
N VAL A 95 1.16 -2.73 -7.95
CA VAL A 95 -0.05 -2.00 -7.54
C VAL A 95 -0.89 -1.67 -8.77
N GLN A 96 -2.17 -1.97 -8.68
CA GLN A 96 -3.17 -1.71 -9.70
C GLN A 96 -4.35 -0.96 -9.08
N PRO A 97 -4.77 0.19 -9.62
CA PRO A 97 -5.91 0.91 -9.07
C PRO A 97 -7.19 0.06 -9.13
N PRO A 98 -8.12 0.26 -8.18
CA PRO A 98 -9.43 -0.37 -8.26
C PRO A 98 -10.15 0.07 -9.54
N PRO A 99 -11.10 -0.73 -10.06
CA PRO A 99 -11.91 -0.32 -11.20
C PRO A 99 -12.59 1.03 -10.94
N ALA A 100 -12.63 1.89 -11.95
CA ALA A 100 -13.19 3.24 -11.82
C ALA A 100 -14.63 3.24 -11.26
N ALA A 101 -15.43 2.22 -11.59
CA ALA A 101 -16.80 2.06 -11.10
C ALA A 101 -16.88 1.75 -9.59
N SER A 102 -15.81 1.23 -8.98
CA SER A 102 -15.75 0.87 -7.57
C SER A 102 -14.87 1.82 -6.75
N ALA A 103 -14.12 2.70 -7.41
CA ALA A 103 -13.21 3.63 -6.76
C ALA A 103 -13.99 4.74 -6.06
N LEU A 104 -13.57 5.08 -4.85
CA LEU A 104 -14.12 6.21 -4.10
C LEU A 104 -13.30 7.48 -4.36
N PRO A 105 -13.93 8.66 -4.43
CA PRO A 105 -13.22 9.93 -4.50
C PRO A 105 -12.35 10.17 -3.26
N ARG A 106 -11.11 10.63 -3.44
CA ARG A 106 -10.23 11.03 -2.32
C ARG A 106 -10.88 12.03 -1.38
N ALA A 107 -11.61 12.98 -1.95
CA ALA A 107 -12.32 14.00 -1.16
C ALA A 107 -13.33 13.41 -0.16
N LEU A 108 -13.79 12.18 -0.40
CA LEU A 108 -14.65 11.45 0.52
C LEU A 108 -13.83 10.61 1.52
N VAL A 109 -12.80 9.94 1.04
CA VAL A 109 -12.00 8.99 1.84
C VAL A 109 -11.08 9.70 2.82
N ASP A 110 -10.32 10.72 2.38
CA ASP A 110 -9.33 11.38 3.21
C ASP A 110 -9.93 12.01 4.49
N PRO A 111 -11.06 12.74 4.45
CA PRO A 111 -11.69 13.26 5.66
C PRO A 111 -12.20 12.16 6.59
N ALA A 112 -12.76 11.09 6.04
CA ALA A 112 -13.26 9.97 6.85
C ALA A 112 -12.10 9.26 7.59
N VAL A 113 -10.98 9.03 6.92
CA VAL A 113 -9.78 8.46 7.52
C VAL A 113 -9.20 9.40 8.58
N ALA A 114 -9.11 10.70 8.31
CA ALA A 114 -8.60 11.68 9.27
C ALA A 114 -9.47 11.74 10.54
N ALA A 115 -10.79 11.70 10.39
CA ALA A 115 -11.72 11.67 11.52
C ALA A 115 -11.55 10.38 12.34
N ALA A 116 -11.48 9.22 11.68
CA ALA A 116 -11.29 7.93 12.35
C ALA A 116 -9.96 7.85 13.11
N LEU A 117 -8.88 8.41 12.56
CA LEU A 117 -7.58 8.50 13.23
C LEU A 117 -7.64 9.40 14.47
N ALA A 118 -8.33 10.53 14.39
CA ALA A 118 -8.52 11.43 15.52
C ALA A 118 -9.34 10.76 16.63
N ASP A 119 -10.37 10.00 16.27
CA ASP A 119 -11.18 9.23 17.21
C ASP A 119 -10.37 8.12 17.87
N ALA A 120 -9.60 7.36 17.11
CA ALA A 120 -8.72 6.33 17.65
C ALA A 120 -7.71 6.89 18.65
N ALA A 121 -7.10 8.04 18.34
CA ALA A 121 -6.16 8.71 19.23
C ALA A 121 -6.84 9.18 20.53
N ARG A 122 -8.06 9.72 20.45
CA ARG A 122 -8.85 10.14 21.61
C ARG A 122 -9.23 8.95 22.49
N ASP A 123 -9.59 7.84 21.88
CA ASP A 123 -10.01 6.60 22.56
C ASP A 123 -8.82 5.76 23.05
N GLY A 124 -7.57 6.22 22.81
CA GLY A 124 -6.36 5.54 23.25
C GLY A 124 -6.07 4.23 22.52
N ILE A 125 -6.64 4.05 21.31
CA ILE A 125 -6.44 2.86 20.49
C ILE A 125 -5.03 2.91 19.86
N ALA A 126 -4.24 1.85 20.05
CA ALA A 126 -2.87 1.76 19.58
C ALA A 126 -2.50 0.35 19.13
N GLY A 127 -1.40 0.24 18.33
CA GLY A 127 -0.87 -1.03 17.86
C GLY A 127 -1.85 -1.81 16.99
N PRO A 128 -1.93 -3.15 17.13
CA PRO A 128 -2.74 -4.01 16.27
C PRO A 128 -4.26 -3.72 16.28
N ALA A 129 -4.74 -3.01 17.30
CA ALA A 129 -6.16 -2.63 17.41
C ALA A 129 -6.54 -1.46 16.50
N VAL A 130 -5.58 -0.70 15.98
CA VAL A 130 -5.82 0.50 15.15
C VAL A 130 -6.52 0.14 13.85
N THR A 131 -6.00 -0.81 13.09
CA THR A 131 -6.57 -1.17 11.79
C THR A 131 -8.03 -1.64 11.87
N PRO A 132 -8.42 -2.59 12.73
CA PRO A 132 -9.83 -2.97 12.87
C PRO A 132 -10.73 -1.80 13.30
N TYR A 133 -10.27 -0.96 14.21
CA TYR A 133 -11.02 0.21 14.65
C TYR A 133 -11.27 1.18 13.51
N LEU A 134 -10.24 1.51 12.74
CA LEU A 134 -10.34 2.45 11.61
C LEU A 134 -11.25 1.91 10.50
N LEU A 135 -11.18 0.63 10.18
CA LEU A 135 -12.07 0.01 9.20
C LEU A 135 -13.54 0.16 9.63
N ALA A 136 -13.85 -0.20 10.87
CA ALA A 136 -15.22 -0.06 11.39
C ALA A 136 -15.70 1.40 11.47
N ALA A 137 -14.79 2.36 11.65
CA ALA A 137 -15.11 3.78 11.67
C ALA A 137 -15.36 4.38 10.28
N VAL A 138 -14.61 3.93 9.26
CA VAL A 138 -14.74 4.42 7.88
C VAL A 138 -15.94 3.82 7.16
N GLU A 139 -16.42 2.64 7.57
CA GLU A 139 -17.61 2.00 7.03
C GLU A 139 -18.94 2.65 7.51
N ARG A 140 -18.90 3.54 8.50
CA ARG A 140 -20.06 4.29 9.04
C ARG A 140 -20.28 5.59 8.29
#